data_8197a421bc6f8f69b4b2983c6b1d99f8
#
_entry.id   8197a421bc6f8f69b4b2983c6b1d99f8
#
_cell.length_a   1.000
_cell.length_b   1.000
_cell.length_c   1.000
_cell.angle_alpha   90.00
_cell.angle_beta   90.00
_cell.angle_gamma   90.00
#
_symmetry.space_group_name_H-M   'P 1'
#
loop_
_entity.id
_entity.type
_entity.pdbx_description
1 polymer ?
#
loop_
_entity_poly.entity_id
_entity_poly.type
_entity_poly.pdbx_seq_one_letter_code
_entity_poly.pdbx_strand_id
1 'polypeptide(L)'
;LQKVDMIEKMGYDNLVISIKSSDVLMCVKAHQLIAERTNYPLHVGITEAGTVFSGNIKSAVGLGIILSQGIGDTIRVSLTGDPVEEIKSAKVILRTLGLRKGGIEVVSCPTCGRTRIDLIRLADQVETMAAEFDDLDGVKVAVMGCVVNGPGEAREADVGIAGGIGEGLLIRKGQVVRKVPEEELLTVLRRELEEMRSERRN
;
A
#
# COMPACT_ATOMS: atom_id res chain seq x y z
N LEU A 1 22.93 22.62 5.62
CA LEU A 1 22.77 24.03 5.19
C LEU A 1 24.04 24.62 4.59
N GLN A 2 25.21 24.44 5.18
CA GLN A 2 26.47 25.00 4.62
C GLN A 2 26.69 24.71 3.14
N LYS A 3 26.32 23.51 2.65
CA LYS A 3 26.42 23.14 1.23
C LYS A 3 25.38 23.88 0.39
N VAL A 4 24.19 24.10 0.92
CA VAL A 4 23.15 24.91 0.29
C VAL A 4 23.65 26.34 0.12
N ASP A 5 24.13 26.97 1.19
CA ASP A 5 24.67 28.33 1.17
C ASP A 5 25.83 28.50 0.14
N MET A 6 26.66 27.45 0.00
CA MET A 6 27.75 27.46 -1.00
C MET A 6 27.22 27.48 -2.44
N ILE A 7 26.18 26.67 -2.71
CA ILE A 7 25.60 26.55 -4.04
C ILE A 7 24.82 27.82 -4.40
N GLU A 8 24.04 28.35 -3.46
CA GLU A 8 23.33 29.63 -3.63
C GLU A 8 24.27 30.80 -3.95
N LYS A 9 25.44 30.87 -3.27
CA LYS A 9 26.49 31.86 -3.59
C LYS A 9 27.08 31.74 -4.98
N MET A 10 26.91 30.57 -5.64
CA MET A 10 27.27 30.36 -7.02
C MET A 10 26.14 30.76 -8.00
N GLY A 11 25.03 31.31 -7.49
CA GLY A 11 23.87 31.73 -8.28
C GLY A 11 22.95 30.59 -8.71
N TYR A 12 22.94 29.46 -7.99
CA TYR A 12 22.09 28.32 -8.30
C TYR A 12 21.18 27.97 -7.11
N ASP A 13 19.88 27.92 -7.35
CA ASP A 13 18.82 27.71 -6.33
C ASP A 13 17.86 26.57 -6.67
N ASN A 14 18.02 25.89 -7.81
CA ASN A 14 17.18 24.74 -8.17
C ASN A 14 17.68 23.46 -7.49
N LEU A 15 17.41 23.35 -6.18
CA LEU A 15 17.96 22.32 -5.31
C LEU A 15 16.87 21.40 -4.77
N VAL A 16 17.24 20.15 -4.52
CA VAL A 16 16.53 19.19 -3.68
C VAL A 16 17.48 18.71 -2.60
N ILE A 17 17.04 18.73 -1.36
CA ILE A 17 17.87 18.28 -0.24
C ILE A 17 17.51 16.84 0.12
N SER A 18 18.54 15.99 0.20
CA SER A 18 18.40 14.61 0.65
C SER A 18 19.23 14.38 1.91
N ILE A 19 18.54 14.04 3.00
CA ILE A 19 19.18 13.61 4.25
C ILE A 19 18.75 12.18 4.49
N LYS A 20 19.72 11.27 4.60
CA LYS A 20 19.46 9.85 4.79
C LYS A 20 20.27 9.30 5.94
N SER A 21 19.66 8.42 6.70
CA SER A 21 20.31 7.65 7.75
C SER A 21 19.81 6.21 7.72
N SER A 22 20.63 5.29 8.17
CA SER A 22 20.24 3.91 8.46
C SER A 22 19.55 3.79 9.84
N ASP A 23 19.73 4.77 10.71
CA ASP A 23 18.97 4.94 11.94
C ASP A 23 17.69 5.73 11.66
N VAL A 24 16.55 5.09 11.92
CA VAL A 24 15.22 5.65 11.61
C VAL A 24 14.94 6.90 12.42
N LEU A 25 15.18 6.87 13.73
CA LEU A 25 14.85 8.00 14.60
C LEU A 25 15.77 9.20 14.35
N MET A 26 17.04 8.94 14.07
CA MET A 26 17.97 9.97 13.62
C MET A 26 17.52 10.60 12.31
N CYS A 27 17.09 9.79 11.34
CA CYS A 27 16.57 10.26 10.06
C CYS A 27 15.33 11.14 10.25
N VAL A 28 14.37 10.71 11.07
CA VAL A 28 13.17 11.47 11.42
C VAL A 28 13.56 12.84 12.01
N LYS A 29 14.42 12.83 13.03
CA LYS A 29 14.85 14.07 13.70
C LYS A 29 15.58 15.03 12.76
N ALA A 30 16.43 14.48 11.88
CA ALA A 30 17.13 15.30 10.88
C ALA A 30 16.14 15.97 9.91
N HIS A 31 15.11 15.26 9.47
CA HIS A 31 14.09 15.83 8.58
C HIS A 31 13.23 16.88 9.27
N GLN A 32 12.85 16.69 10.54
CA GLN A 32 12.18 17.69 11.34
C GLN A 32 13.00 19.00 11.42
N LEU A 33 14.29 18.87 11.76
CA LEU A 33 15.18 20.02 11.91
C LEU A 33 15.45 20.76 10.59
N ILE A 34 15.54 20.04 9.45
CA ILE A 34 15.79 20.69 8.17
C ILE A 34 14.54 21.35 7.62
N ALA A 35 13.35 20.74 7.81
CA ALA A 35 12.09 21.30 7.37
C ALA A 35 11.76 22.65 8.04
N GLU A 36 12.23 22.88 9.27
CA GLU A 36 12.10 24.15 9.95
C GLU A 36 13.04 25.26 9.40
N ARG A 37 14.03 24.90 8.58
CA ARG A 37 15.16 25.78 8.23
C ARG A 37 15.32 26.04 6.74
N THR A 38 14.53 25.39 5.89
CA THR A 38 14.59 25.56 4.45
C THR A 38 13.25 25.28 3.81
N ASN A 39 13.00 25.94 2.69
CA ASN A 39 11.84 25.70 1.81
C ASN A 39 12.21 24.85 0.60
N TYR A 40 13.44 24.36 0.49
CA TYR A 40 13.81 23.46 -0.58
C TYR A 40 13.10 22.10 -0.46
N PRO A 41 12.69 21.52 -1.58
CA PRO A 41 12.10 20.18 -1.58
C PRO A 41 13.00 19.16 -0.90
N LEU A 42 12.38 18.25 -0.11
CA LEU A 42 13.08 17.22 0.63
C LEU A 42 12.87 15.86 0.00
N HIS A 43 13.98 15.18 -0.32
CA HIS A 43 13.96 13.79 -0.78
C HIS A 43 14.19 12.83 0.38
N VAL A 44 13.12 12.13 0.79
CA VAL A 44 13.07 11.33 2.01
C VAL A 44 13.32 9.84 1.72
N GLY A 45 14.07 9.19 2.59
CA GLY A 45 14.31 7.75 2.49
C GLY A 45 15.21 7.26 3.61
N ILE A 46 15.04 5.98 3.98
CA ILE A 46 15.96 5.30 4.87
C ILE A 46 17.00 4.60 4.02
N THR A 47 18.28 4.84 4.30
CA THR A 47 19.38 4.16 3.59
C THR A 47 19.76 2.87 4.28
N GLU A 48 20.35 1.92 3.54
CA GLU A 48 20.80 0.64 4.09
C GLU A 48 19.69 -0.05 4.88
N ALA A 49 18.46 -0.05 4.35
CA ALA A 49 17.31 -0.55 5.08
C ALA A 49 17.35 -2.06 5.26
N GLY A 50 17.97 -2.81 4.35
CA GLY A 50 18.16 -4.25 4.43
C GLY A 50 17.44 -5.03 3.32
N THR A 51 17.16 -6.31 3.59
CA THR A 51 16.46 -7.21 2.67
C THR A 51 15.01 -6.74 2.44
N VAL A 52 14.31 -7.33 1.46
CA VAL A 52 12.93 -6.97 1.14
C VAL A 52 12.03 -6.96 2.38
N PHE A 53 12.11 -7.98 3.24
CA PHE A 53 11.27 -8.04 4.44
C PHE A 53 11.64 -6.95 5.47
N SER A 54 12.87 -6.96 5.97
CA SER A 54 13.29 -6.03 7.03
C SER A 54 13.36 -4.58 6.54
N GLY A 55 13.79 -4.39 5.29
CA GLY A 55 13.90 -3.08 4.66
C GLY A 55 12.56 -2.41 4.42
N ASN A 56 11.53 -3.18 4.07
CA ASN A 56 10.16 -2.67 3.95
C ASN A 56 9.61 -2.18 5.28
N ILE A 57 9.78 -2.96 6.35
CA ILE A 57 9.33 -2.56 7.68
C ILE A 57 10.04 -1.28 8.11
N LYS A 58 11.38 -1.25 7.98
CA LYS A 58 12.21 -0.11 8.36
C LYS A 58 11.86 1.16 7.57
N SER A 59 11.67 1.02 6.27
CA SER A 59 11.27 2.12 5.39
C SER A 59 9.85 2.60 5.69
N ALA A 60 8.90 1.69 5.90
CA ALA A 60 7.52 2.04 6.24
C ALA A 60 7.43 2.82 7.55
N VAL A 61 8.18 2.40 8.59
CA VAL A 61 8.24 3.13 9.86
C VAL A 61 8.83 4.52 9.67
N GLY A 62 10.00 4.63 9.04
CA GLY A 62 10.70 5.90 8.89
C GLY A 62 9.95 6.89 7.98
N LEU A 63 9.54 6.44 6.80
CA LEU A 63 8.76 7.25 5.86
C LEU A 63 7.39 7.58 6.45
N GLY A 64 6.74 6.64 7.13
CA GLY A 64 5.45 6.87 7.77
C GLY A 64 5.49 8.01 8.79
N ILE A 65 6.50 8.02 9.68
CA ILE A 65 6.65 9.07 10.69
C ILE A 65 6.95 10.42 10.02
N ILE A 66 7.82 10.47 9.01
CA ILE A 66 8.22 11.74 8.38
C ILE A 66 7.05 12.30 7.55
N LEU A 67 6.47 11.50 6.67
CA LEU A 67 5.41 11.92 5.76
C LEU A 67 4.10 12.28 6.49
N SER A 68 3.78 11.62 7.62
CA SER A 68 2.60 11.97 8.42
C SER A 68 2.67 13.36 9.07
N GLN A 69 3.86 13.95 9.11
CA GLN A 69 4.08 15.32 9.58
C GLN A 69 4.03 16.37 8.44
N GLY A 70 3.70 15.95 7.23
CA GLY A 70 3.73 16.81 6.04
C GLY A 70 5.14 17.14 5.56
N ILE A 71 6.14 16.37 5.96
CA ILE A 71 7.55 16.56 5.58
C ILE A 71 7.90 15.58 4.45
N GLY A 72 8.46 16.11 3.34
CA GLY A 72 8.94 15.32 2.21
C GLY A 72 8.13 15.53 0.94
N ASP A 73 8.83 15.71 -0.17
CA ASP A 73 8.27 15.99 -1.49
C ASP A 73 8.47 14.83 -2.46
N THR A 74 9.55 14.10 -2.29
CA THR A 74 9.84 12.86 -3.01
C THR A 74 10.38 11.80 -2.06
N ILE A 75 10.17 10.53 -2.40
CA ILE A 75 10.60 9.41 -1.55
C ILE A 75 11.46 8.40 -2.29
N ARG A 76 12.26 7.66 -1.54
CA ARG A 76 12.94 6.45 -1.99
C ARG A 76 12.85 5.35 -0.93
N VAL A 77 12.39 4.19 -1.34
CA VAL A 77 12.58 2.94 -0.60
C VAL A 77 13.89 2.31 -1.10
N SER A 78 14.72 1.79 -0.21
CA SER A 78 16.00 1.15 -0.56
C SER A 78 16.02 -0.26 -0.01
N LEU A 79 16.05 -1.25 -0.91
CA LEU A 79 16.00 -2.67 -0.57
C LEU A 79 17.18 -3.41 -1.20
N THR A 80 17.66 -4.44 -0.52
CA THR A 80 18.52 -5.43 -1.15
C THR A 80 17.63 -6.44 -1.90
N GLY A 81 17.26 -6.09 -3.14
CA GLY A 81 16.31 -6.84 -3.98
C GLY A 81 16.10 -6.19 -5.33
N ASP A 82 15.10 -6.70 -6.07
CA ASP A 82 14.69 -6.11 -7.34
C ASP A 82 14.17 -4.67 -7.13
N PRO A 83 14.65 -3.66 -7.88
CA PRO A 83 14.19 -2.28 -7.75
C PRO A 83 12.69 -2.09 -8.01
N VAL A 84 12.03 -3.00 -8.71
CA VAL A 84 10.57 -2.99 -8.87
C VAL A 84 9.86 -3.16 -7.53
N GLU A 85 10.41 -3.94 -6.61
CA GLU A 85 9.86 -4.12 -5.25
C GLU A 85 9.93 -2.83 -4.42
N GLU A 86 10.95 -1.98 -4.64
CA GLU A 86 11.05 -0.66 -4.00
C GLU A 86 9.88 0.24 -4.41
N ILE A 87 9.50 0.21 -5.69
CA ILE A 87 8.37 1.00 -6.22
C ILE A 87 7.03 0.47 -5.71
N LYS A 88 6.85 -0.85 -5.66
CA LYS A 88 5.65 -1.47 -5.07
C LYS A 88 5.48 -1.03 -3.62
N SER A 89 6.53 -1.16 -2.84
CA SER A 89 6.55 -0.78 -1.41
C SER A 89 6.29 0.72 -1.22
N ALA A 90 6.90 1.58 -2.02
CA ALA A 90 6.68 3.02 -1.99
C ALA A 90 5.20 3.38 -2.29
N LYS A 91 4.60 2.74 -3.29
CA LYS A 91 3.17 2.92 -3.61
C LYS A 91 2.27 2.50 -2.44
N VAL A 92 2.56 1.37 -1.78
CA VAL A 92 1.80 0.89 -0.61
C VAL A 92 1.93 1.87 0.55
N ILE A 93 3.13 2.31 0.90
CA ILE A 93 3.37 3.28 1.98
C ILE A 93 2.56 4.57 1.74
N LEU A 94 2.65 5.12 0.53
CA LEU A 94 1.93 6.36 0.19
C LEU A 94 0.41 6.20 0.22
N ARG A 95 -0.12 5.06 -0.23
CA ARG A 95 -1.56 4.76 -0.15
C ARG A 95 -2.02 4.60 1.28
N THR A 96 -1.28 3.87 2.11
CA THR A 96 -1.58 3.68 3.54
C THR A 96 -1.67 5.02 4.30
N LEU A 97 -0.88 6.01 3.88
CA LEU A 97 -0.90 7.36 4.45
C LEU A 97 -1.93 8.29 3.78
N GLY A 98 -2.69 7.83 2.80
CA GLY A 98 -3.63 8.67 2.04
C GLY A 98 -2.98 9.72 1.14
N LEU A 99 -1.65 9.65 0.94
CA LEU A 99 -0.87 10.59 0.12
C LEU A 99 -0.88 10.24 -1.36
N ARG A 100 -1.28 9.03 -1.71
CA ARG A 100 -1.42 8.56 -3.08
C ARG A 100 -2.80 7.94 -3.26
N LYS A 101 -3.50 8.38 -4.29
CA LYS A 101 -4.66 7.69 -4.84
C LYS A 101 -4.21 6.68 -5.88
N GLY A 102 -5.06 5.73 -6.20
CA GLY A 102 -4.83 4.74 -7.24
C GLY A 102 -4.69 3.32 -6.74
N GLY A 103 -5.28 2.42 -7.51
CA GLY A 103 -5.31 1.00 -7.25
C GLY A 103 -6.31 0.56 -6.18
N ILE A 104 -6.39 -0.73 -6.03
CA ILE A 104 -7.28 -1.42 -5.09
C ILE A 104 -6.60 -1.57 -3.74
N GLU A 105 -7.34 -1.31 -2.66
CA GLU A 105 -6.98 -1.70 -1.30
C GLU A 105 -7.51 -3.10 -1.03
N VAL A 106 -6.62 -4.07 -0.83
CA VAL A 106 -7.01 -5.44 -0.43
C VAL A 106 -6.98 -5.55 1.08
N VAL A 107 -8.10 -5.95 1.67
CA VAL A 107 -8.22 -6.26 3.09
C VAL A 107 -8.53 -7.74 3.26
N SER A 108 -7.76 -8.43 4.10
CA SER A 108 -7.97 -9.84 4.41
C SER A 108 -8.05 -10.06 5.91
N CYS A 109 -8.87 -11.00 6.34
CA CYS A 109 -8.91 -11.38 7.74
C CYS A 109 -7.68 -12.26 8.10
N PRO A 110 -7.23 -12.24 9.35
CA PRO A 110 -6.20 -13.16 9.80
C PRO A 110 -6.73 -14.61 9.76
N THR A 111 -5.84 -15.56 9.47
CA THR A 111 -6.17 -16.98 9.56
C THR A 111 -6.56 -17.33 11.01
N CYS A 112 -7.75 -17.87 11.20
CA CYS A 112 -8.26 -18.29 12.51
C CYS A 112 -8.87 -19.70 12.43
N GLY A 113 -9.29 -20.28 13.56
CA GLY A 113 -9.90 -21.60 13.59
C GLY A 113 -11.20 -21.78 12.79
N ARG A 114 -11.77 -20.69 12.26
CA ARG A 114 -12.95 -20.70 11.38
C ARG A 114 -12.63 -20.72 9.90
N THR A 115 -11.38 -20.46 9.52
CA THR A 115 -10.93 -20.49 8.12
C THR A 115 -11.12 -21.91 7.55
N ARG A 116 -11.75 -22.01 6.38
CA ARG A 116 -12.10 -23.28 5.74
C ARG A 116 -11.51 -23.44 4.34
N ILE A 117 -10.77 -22.46 3.89
CA ILE A 117 -10.12 -22.40 2.56
C ILE A 117 -8.63 -22.09 2.74
N ASP A 118 -7.84 -22.23 1.69
CA ASP A 118 -6.48 -21.73 1.64
C ASP A 118 -6.50 -20.19 1.46
N LEU A 119 -6.81 -19.51 2.58
CA LEU A 119 -6.94 -18.05 2.62
C LEU A 119 -5.65 -17.33 2.25
N ILE A 120 -4.49 -17.85 2.68
CA ILE A 120 -3.19 -17.24 2.41
C ILE A 120 -2.97 -17.17 0.91
N ARG A 121 -3.10 -18.31 0.24
CA ARG A 121 -2.95 -18.39 -1.21
C ARG A 121 -3.95 -17.52 -1.96
N LEU A 122 -5.20 -17.53 -1.51
CA LEU A 122 -6.25 -16.73 -2.14
C LEU A 122 -5.98 -15.22 -1.98
N ALA A 123 -5.54 -14.76 -0.81
CA ALA A 123 -5.18 -13.37 -0.57
C ALA A 123 -4.02 -12.92 -1.45
N ASP A 124 -2.94 -13.72 -1.55
CA ASP A 124 -1.80 -13.43 -2.43
C ASP A 124 -2.22 -13.35 -3.91
N GLN A 125 -3.11 -14.23 -4.36
CA GLN A 125 -3.65 -14.20 -5.71
C GLN A 125 -4.51 -12.94 -5.96
N VAL A 126 -5.29 -12.53 -4.97
CA VAL A 126 -6.10 -11.30 -5.06
C VAL A 126 -5.22 -10.07 -5.06
N GLU A 127 -4.17 -10.00 -4.23
CA GLU A 127 -3.22 -8.88 -4.25
C GLU A 127 -2.50 -8.78 -5.61
N THR A 128 -2.09 -9.92 -6.17
CA THR A 128 -1.46 -9.97 -7.50
C THR A 128 -2.42 -9.47 -8.58
N MET A 129 -3.67 -9.93 -8.55
CA MET A 129 -4.72 -9.50 -9.46
C MET A 129 -5.05 -8.01 -9.30
N ALA A 130 -5.14 -7.52 -8.07
CA ALA A 130 -5.46 -6.12 -7.76
C ALA A 130 -4.44 -5.14 -8.36
N ALA A 131 -3.18 -5.55 -8.48
CA ALA A 131 -2.14 -4.75 -9.11
C ALA A 131 -2.38 -4.46 -10.60
N GLU A 132 -3.22 -5.25 -11.28
CA GLU A 132 -3.62 -5.05 -12.68
C GLU A 132 -4.70 -3.96 -12.85
N PHE A 133 -5.28 -3.49 -11.75
CA PHE A 133 -6.38 -2.53 -11.69
C PHE A 133 -5.97 -1.20 -11.04
N ASP A 134 -4.78 -0.69 -11.39
CA ASP A 134 -4.25 0.59 -10.87
C ASP A 134 -5.17 1.80 -11.16
N ASP A 135 -6.11 1.67 -12.10
CA ASP A 135 -7.12 2.67 -12.47
C ASP A 135 -8.41 2.60 -11.63
N LEU A 136 -8.60 1.56 -10.82
CA LEU A 136 -9.69 1.46 -9.84
C LEU A 136 -9.33 2.15 -8.52
N ASP A 137 -9.31 3.49 -8.57
CA ASP A 137 -8.92 4.31 -7.45
C ASP A 137 -9.90 4.23 -6.27
N GLY A 138 -9.38 3.93 -5.08
CA GLY A 138 -10.14 3.89 -3.84
C GLY A 138 -11.12 2.72 -3.71
N VAL A 139 -11.05 1.72 -4.58
CA VAL A 139 -11.82 0.47 -4.43
C VAL A 139 -11.21 -0.39 -3.35
N LYS A 140 -12.05 -0.83 -2.42
CA LYS A 140 -11.68 -1.74 -1.34
C LYS A 140 -12.21 -3.14 -1.64
N VAL A 141 -11.31 -4.13 -1.67
CA VAL A 141 -11.61 -5.55 -1.90
C VAL A 141 -11.38 -6.35 -0.64
N ALA A 142 -12.38 -7.12 -0.22
CA ALA A 142 -12.28 -7.98 0.97
C ALA A 142 -12.05 -9.45 0.60
N VAL A 143 -11.11 -10.10 1.28
CA VAL A 143 -10.84 -11.55 1.17
C VAL A 143 -10.98 -12.18 2.54
N MET A 144 -12.07 -12.93 2.75
CA MET A 144 -12.45 -13.47 4.05
C MET A 144 -12.41 -14.99 4.08
N GLY A 145 -11.83 -15.55 5.15
CA GLY A 145 -11.60 -16.99 5.28
C GLY A 145 -12.82 -17.79 5.72
N CYS A 146 -13.92 -17.15 6.09
CA CYS A 146 -15.15 -17.86 6.49
C CYS A 146 -16.41 -17.08 6.15
N VAL A 147 -17.50 -17.81 5.88
CA VAL A 147 -18.82 -17.23 5.56
C VAL A 147 -19.57 -16.70 6.79
N VAL A 148 -19.10 -16.99 8.00
CA VAL A 148 -19.77 -16.60 9.25
C VAL A 148 -19.52 -15.15 9.59
N ASN A 149 -18.25 -14.76 9.71
CA ASN A 149 -17.85 -13.40 10.04
C ASN A 149 -17.53 -12.57 8.78
N GLY A 150 -17.21 -13.26 7.68
CA GLY A 150 -16.77 -12.62 6.42
C GLY A 150 -17.67 -11.49 5.93
N PRO A 151 -19.01 -11.67 5.86
CA PRO A 151 -19.90 -10.59 5.45
C PRO A 151 -19.86 -9.36 6.36
N GLY A 152 -19.71 -9.56 7.68
CA GLY A 152 -19.58 -8.47 8.64
C GLY A 152 -18.25 -7.72 8.54
N GLU A 153 -17.16 -8.46 8.37
CA GLU A 153 -15.81 -7.91 8.21
C GLU A 153 -15.60 -7.24 6.85
N ALA A 154 -16.31 -7.73 5.82
CA ALA A 154 -16.31 -7.13 4.48
C ALA A 154 -17.31 -5.97 4.30
N ARG A 155 -17.95 -5.51 5.38
CA ARG A 155 -19.03 -4.51 5.31
C ARG A 155 -18.63 -3.20 4.64
N GLU A 156 -17.40 -2.78 4.87
CA GLU A 156 -16.88 -1.51 4.34
C GLU A 156 -16.17 -1.68 2.99
N ALA A 157 -16.13 -2.91 2.46
CA ALA A 157 -15.55 -3.18 1.16
C ALA A 157 -16.58 -2.97 0.04
N ASP A 158 -16.10 -2.48 -1.10
CA ASP A 158 -16.94 -2.32 -2.30
C ASP A 158 -17.34 -3.67 -2.87
N VAL A 159 -16.41 -4.61 -2.89
CA VAL A 159 -16.60 -5.99 -3.29
C VAL A 159 -15.74 -6.93 -2.45
N GLY A 160 -16.14 -8.16 -2.27
CA GLY A 160 -15.35 -9.13 -1.53
C GLY A 160 -15.81 -10.57 -1.76
N ILE A 161 -14.96 -11.47 -1.33
CA ILE A 161 -15.22 -12.90 -1.32
C ILE A 161 -15.02 -13.46 0.09
N ALA A 162 -15.86 -14.40 0.48
CA ALA A 162 -15.73 -15.12 1.75
C ALA A 162 -15.74 -16.62 1.48
N GLY A 163 -14.71 -17.32 1.95
CA GLY A 163 -14.59 -18.77 1.75
C GLY A 163 -15.46 -19.59 2.69
N GLY A 164 -15.89 -20.75 2.22
CA GLY A 164 -16.61 -21.77 2.97
C GLY A 164 -16.20 -23.17 2.50
N ILE A 165 -16.81 -24.21 3.00
CA ILE A 165 -16.48 -25.60 2.62
C ILE A 165 -17.07 -25.90 1.24
N GLY A 166 -16.18 -25.97 0.21
CA GLY A 166 -16.55 -26.25 -1.17
C GLY A 166 -17.33 -25.14 -1.88
N GLU A 167 -17.79 -24.16 -1.17
CA GLU A 167 -18.48 -22.96 -1.68
C GLU A 167 -18.09 -21.72 -0.88
N GLY A 168 -18.21 -20.56 -1.48
CA GLY A 168 -18.01 -19.29 -0.82
C GLY A 168 -19.11 -18.29 -1.16
N LEU A 169 -18.92 -17.06 -0.76
CA LEU A 169 -19.87 -15.97 -0.97
C LEU A 169 -19.19 -14.84 -1.76
N LEU A 170 -19.91 -14.29 -2.73
CA LEU A 170 -19.63 -12.99 -3.30
C LEU A 170 -20.39 -11.94 -2.49
N ILE A 171 -19.65 -10.89 -2.09
CA ILE A 171 -20.16 -9.79 -1.27
C ILE A 171 -19.99 -8.49 -2.05
N ARG A 172 -20.98 -7.65 -2.08
CA ARG A 172 -20.94 -6.31 -2.68
C ARG A 172 -21.51 -5.30 -1.69
N LYS A 173 -20.75 -4.27 -1.31
CA LYS A 173 -21.15 -3.24 -0.32
C LYS A 173 -21.72 -3.85 0.97
N GLY A 174 -21.02 -4.85 1.50
CA GLY A 174 -21.40 -5.55 2.72
C GLY A 174 -22.58 -6.51 2.63
N GLN A 175 -23.18 -6.67 1.46
CA GLN A 175 -24.31 -7.59 1.24
C GLN A 175 -23.89 -8.83 0.47
N VAL A 176 -24.36 -9.99 0.89
CA VAL A 176 -24.15 -11.24 0.15
C VAL A 176 -24.97 -11.20 -1.13
N VAL A 177 -24.29 -11.25 -2.28
CA VAL A 177 -24.92 -11.25 -3.60
C VAL A 177 -25.33 -12.66 -4.01
N ARG A 178 -24.39 -13.61 -3.89
CA ARG A 178 -24.62 -15.00 -4.27
C ARG A 178 -23.58 -15.94 -3.68
N LYS A 179 -23.91 -17.22 -3.66
CA LYS A 179 -22.96 -18.31 -3.42
C LYS A 179 -22.17 -18.61 -4.71
N VAL A 180 -20.92 -18.99 -4.52
CA VAL A 180 -19.97 -19.27 -5.59
C VAL A 180 -19.17 -20.52 -5.23
N PRO A 181 -18.92 -21.47 -6.15
CA PRO A 181 -17.96 -22.56 -5.93
C PRO A 181 -16.61 -22.00 -5.49
N GLU A 182 -15.94 -22.68 -4.56
CA GLU A 182 -14.65 -22.23 -4.03
C GLU A 182 -13.62 -21.95 -5.13
N GLU A 183 -13.55 -22.83 -6.12
CA GLU A 183 -12.67 -22.75 -7.28
C GLU A 183 -12.93 -21.55 -8.20
N GLU A 184 -14.13 -20.98 -8.17
CA GLU A 184 -14.53 -19.84 -9.00
C GLU A 184 -14.37 -18.49 -8.28
N LEU A 185 -14.07 -18.46 -6.99
CA LEU A 185 -14.03 -17.22 -6.19
C LEU A 185 -13.14 -16.14 -6.82
N LEU A 186 -11.93 -16.48 -7.23
CA LEU A 186 -11.01 -15.54 -7.87
C LEU A 186 -11.53 -15.03 -9.22
N THR A 187 -12.08 -15.94 -10.03
CA THR A 187 -12.62 -15.60 -11.35
C THR A 187 -13.82 -14.68 -11.27
N VAL A 188 -14.71 -14.95 -10.31
CA VAL A 188 -15.88 -14.11 -10.06
C VAL A 188 -15.48 -12.73 -9.56
N LEU A 189 -14.53 -12.65 -8.63
CA LEU A 189 -14.02 -11.39 -8.14
C LEU A 189 -13.38 -10.55 -9.27
N ARG A 190 -12.57 -11.16 -10.13
CA ARG A 190 -12.00 -10.50 -11.32
C ARG A 190 -13.08 -9.89 -12.20
N ARG A 191 -14.15 -10.64 -12.48
CA ARG A 191 -15.26 -10.17 -13.30
C ARG A 191 -15.95 -8.95 -12.69
N GLU A 192 -16.20 -8.96 -11.38
CA GLU A 192 -16.76 -7.81 -10.67
C GLU A 192 -15.86 -6.57 -10.79
N LEU A 193 -14.53 -6.74 -10.70
CA LEU A 193 -13.58 -5.63 -10.85
C LEU A 193 -13.55 -5.10 -12.30
N GLU A 194 -13.67 -5.97 -13.30
CA GLU A 194 -13.77 -5.59 -14.71
C GLU A 194 -15.07 -4.81 -15.01
N GLU A 195 -16.18 -5.22 -14.39
CA GLU A 195 -17.45 -4.49 -14.46
C GLU A 195 -17.34 -3.10 -13.83
N MET A 196 -16.79 -3.01 -12.62
CA MET A 196 -16.55 -1.72 -11.92
C MET A 196 -15.64 -0.80 -12.75
N ARG A 197 -14.60 -1.36 -13.40
CA ARG A 197 -13.73 -0.62 -14.32
C ARG A 197 -14.49 -0.05 -15.52
N SER A 198 -15.39 -0.85 -16.10
CA SER A 198 -16.22 -0.45 -17.22
C SER A 198 -17.19 0.68 -16.84
N GLU A 199 -17.85 0.55 -15.69
CA GLU A 199 -18.79 1.54 -15.15
C GLU A 199 -18.13 2.91 -14.93
N ARG A 200 -16.84 2.95 -14.56
CA ARG A 200 -16.09 4.21 -14.33
C ARG A 200 -15.61 4.89 -15.61
N ARG A 201 -15.54 4.16 -16.71
CA ARG A 201 -15.10 4.68 -18.01
C ARG A 201 -16.24 5.28 -18.84
N ASN A 202 -17.47 4.99 -18.45
CA ASN A 202 -18.69 5.53 -19.07
C ASN A 202 -19.22 6.74 -18.27
#